data_fc5938fd8e637635b41ce1872c996ace
#
_entry.id   fc5938fd8e637635b41ce1872c996ace
#
_cell.length_a   1.000
_cell.length_b   1.000
_cell.length_c   1.000
_cell.angle_alpha   90.00
_cell.angle_beta   90.00
_cell.angle_gamma   90.00
#
_symmetry.space_group_name_H-M   'P 1'
#
loop_
_entity.id
_entity.type
_entity.pdbx_description
1 polymer ?
#
loop_
_entity_poly.entity_id
_entity_poly.type
_entity_poly.pdbx_seq_one_letter_code
_entity_poly.pdbx_strand_id
1 'polypeptide(L)'
;MASMTFDGIGKTFPDGTVAVANVSFSVANGEFVVLVGPSGCGKSTLLRIAAGLETLNSGRLLMDDADVTETEPQDRDIAMVFQNYALYPHMTVYDNMAFGLQQRKMPKDKIDKLVRDAAEMLDLTRYLERKPGALSGGQRQRVAMGRAIVRHPMAFLMDEPLSNLDAKLRVQMRGELKLLNQRLGVTTLYVTHDQVEAMTMGDRVAVLKPVFNGEESNLQQIDTPQMLYDKPANLFVAGFIGSPAMNFVRVGLTAEAGLLKAAVTGTQISFSVAAKPALSEYIGRQVIVGIRPEMFLVCPASEALFNEQVPVAEALGADTFVFFDIASPPVNVNDAEDTEDFPNKGKNRLVARIPPALTPRPNQHLPLTVDLEKLHWFDPVTGTAIRD
;
A
#
# COMPACT_ATOMS: atom_id res chain seq x y z
N MET A 1 3.23 -6.84 -25.07
CA MET A 1 3.22 -6.38 -23.68
C MET A 1 4.49 -6.94 -23.07
N ALA A 2 5.16 -6.15 -22.22
CA ALA A 2 6.46 -6.51 -21.71
C ALA A 2 6.40 -6.77 -20.19
N SER A 3 7.25 -7.67 -19.71
CA SER A 3 7.61 -7.73 -18.29
C SER A 3 8.54 -6.57 -17.93
N MET A 4 8.62 -6.21 -16.66
CA MET A 4 9.61 -5.24 -16.17
C MET A 4 10.41 -5.83 -15.03
N THR A 5 11.74 -5.67 -15.04
CA THR A 5 12.60 -6.11 -13.94
C THR A 5 13.45 -4.95 -13.44
N PHE A 6 13.27 -4.63 -12.17
CA PHE A 6 14.09 -3.71 -11.41
C PHE A 6 15.17 -4.55 -10.72
N ASP A 7 16.44 -4.31 -11.03
CA ASP A 7 17.57 -5.12 -10.53
C ASP A 7 18.56 -4.20 -9.81
N GLY A 8 18.53 -4.19 -8.48
CA GLY A 8 19.43 -3.40 -7.64
C GLY A 8 19.32 -1.89 -7.80
N ILE A 9 18.12 -1.37 -8.11
CA ILE A 9 17.91 0.05 -8.41
C ILE A 9 18.27 0.90 -7.20
N GLY A 10 19.17 1.87 -7.43
CA GLY A 10 19.54 2.89 -6.47
C GLY A 10 19.51 4.29 -7.07
N LYS A 11 19.01 5.25 -6.26
CA LYS A 11 18.97 6.68 -6.61
C LYS A 11 19.31 7.54 -5.41
N THR A 12 20.37 8.32 -5.56
CA THR A 12 20.76 9.38 -4.63
C THR A 12 20.73 10.71 -5.38
N PHE A 13 20.05 11.71 -4.82
CA PHE A 13 20.03 13.05 -5.42
C PHE A 13 21.32 13.83 -5.10
N PRO A 14 21.61 14.92 -5.84
CA PRO A 14 22.85 15.71 -5.65
C PRO A 14 23.01 16.33 -4.25
N ASP A 15 21.91 16.51 -3.51
CA ASP A 15 21.89 17.00 -2.13
C ASP A 15 22.24 15.91 -1.09
N GLY A 16 22.53 14.67 -1.55
CA GLY A 16 22.81 13.53 -0.71
C GLY A 16 21.57 12.72 -0.27
N THR A 17 20.38 13.16 -0.62
CA THR A 17 19.14 12.44 -0.28
C THR A 17 19.06 11.11 -1.02
N VAL A 18 19.04 9.99 -0.28
CA VAL A 18 18.81 8.66 -0.81
C VAL A 18 17.31 8.44 -1.00
N ALA A 19 16.86 8.48 -2.24
CA ALA A 19 15.44 8.27 -2.57
C ALA A 19 15.10 6.78 -2.77
N VAL A 20 16.03 6.03 -3.37
CA VAL A 20 15.89 4.61 -3.64
C VAL A 20 17.21 3.92 -3.32
N ALA A 21 17.16 2.85 -2.54
CA ALA A 21 18.30 2.01 -2.17
C ALA A 21 18.01 0.55 -2.53
N ASN A 22 18.82 -0.02 -3.40
CA ASN A 22 18.90 -1.45 -3.73
C ASN A 22 17.53 -2.14 -3.89
N VAL A 23 16.64 -1.55 -4.70
CA VAL A 23 15.30 -2.09 -4.93
C VAL A 23 15.33 -3.10 -6.07
N SER A 24 14.91 -4.32 -5.78
CA SER A 24 14.82 -5.41 -6.76
C SER A 24 13.47 -6.10 -6.71
N PHE A 25 12.76 -6.10 -7.83
CA PHE A 25 11.54 -6.87 -8.05
C PHE A 25 11.22 -6.97 -9.55
N SER A 26 10.32 -7.87 -9.90
CA SER A 26 9.82 -7.99 -11.27
C SER A 26 8.31 -7.80 -11.34
N VAL A 27 7.84 -7.31 -12.47
CA VAL A 27 6.41 -7.22 -12.86
C VAL A 27 6.25 -8.13 -14.06
N ALA A 28 5.40 -9.14 -13.94
CA ALA A 28 5.16 -10.08 -15.01
C ALA A 28 4.35 -9.43 -16.15
N ASN A 29 4.39 -10.05 -17.32
CA ASN A 29 3.61 -9.58 -18.47
C ASN A 29 2.11 -9.58 -18.13
N GLY A 30 1.46 -8.42 -18.29
CA GLY A 30 0.04 -8.22 -17.98
C GLY A 30 -0.28 -8.08 -16.48
N GLU A 31 0.70 -8.16 -15.60
CA GLU A 31 0.51 -8.03 -14.15
C GLU A 31 0.27 -6.56 -13.75
N PHE A 32 -0.59 -6.37 -12.75
CA PHE A 32 -0.85 -5.08 -12.10
C PHE A 32 -0.14 -5.03 -10.75
N VAL A 33 1.03 -4.38 -10.71
CA VAL A 33 1.79 -4.19 -9.46
C VAL A 33 1.56 -2.79 -8.90
N VAL A 34 1.23 -2.73 -7.61
CA VAL A 34 1.06 -1.46 -6.90
C VAL A 34 2.26 -1.18 -6.00
N LEU A 35 2.84 0.01 -6.11
CA LEU A 35 3.82 0.53 -5.16
C LEU A 35 3.08 1.36 -4.10
N VAL A 36 3.21 0.98 -2.84
CA VAL A 36 2.56 1.66 -1.72
C VAL A 36 3.58 1.93 -0.60
N GLY A 37 3.35 2.98 0.18
CA GLY A 37 4.20 3.36 1.30
C GLY A 37 3.99 4.82 1.69
N PRO A 38 4.56 5.30 2.81
CA PRO A 38 4.47 6.68 3.25
C PRO A 38 5.13 7.65 2.28
N SER A 39 4.91 8.94 2.50
CA SER A 39 5.56 10.01 1.71
C SER A 39 7.09 9.90 1.82
N GLY A 40 7.79 10.16 0.72
CA GLY A 40 9.25 10.13 0.70
C GLY A 40 9.89 8.74 0.57
N CYS A 41 9.14 7.64 0.49
CA CYS A 41 9.71 6.29 0.37
C CYS A 41 10.15 5.89 -1.06
N GLY A 42 10.22 6.81 -2.01
CA GLY A 42 10.79 6.56 -3.34
C GLY A 42 9.83 6.05 -4.43
N LYS A 43 8.51 5.91 -4.17
CA LYS A 43 7.51 5.38 -5.14
C LYS A 43 7.52 6.11 -6.48
N SER A 44 7.30 7.43 -6.46
CA SER A 44 7.29 8.25 -7.69
C SER A 44 8.67 8.32 -8.34
N THR A 45 9.75 8.21 -7.55
CA THR A 45 11.11 8.13 -8.10
C THR A 45 11.32 6.84 -8.88
N LEU A 46 10.92 5.68 -8.32
CA LEU A 46 10.95 4.40 -9.04
C LEU A 46 10.11 4.43 -10.32
N LEU A 47 8.91 5.02 -10.25
CA LEU A 47 8.05 5.17 -11.41
C LEU A 47 8.69 6.06 -12.49
N ARG A 48 9.32 7.17 -12.10
CA ARG A 48 10.03 8.07 -13.04
C ARG A 48 11.28 7.41 -13.63
N ILE A 49 12.00 6.59 -12.86
CA ILE A 49 13.09 5.76 -13.38
C ILE A 49 12.56 4.79 -14.43
N ALA A 50 11.44 4.10 -14.16
CA ALA A 50 10.80 3.22 -15.13
C ALA A 50 10.39 3.98 -16.41
N ALA A 51 9.95 5.23 -16.26
CA ALA A 51 9.60 6.10 -17.38
C ALA A 51 10.80 6.68 -18.16
N GLY A 52 12.03 6.54 -17.65
CA GLY A 52 13.21 7.24 -18.18
C GLY A 52 13.24 8.73 -17.92
N LEU A 53 12.36 9.22 -17.04
CA LEU A 53 12.28 10.63 -16.64
C LEU A 53 13.24 10.98 -15.49
N GLU A 54 13.84 9.95 -14.88
CA GLU A 54 14.86 10.07 -13.83
C GLU A 54 15.95 9.04 -14.08
N THR A 55 17.20 9.42 -13.85
CA THR A 55 18.36 8.53 -13.95
C THR A 55 18.56 7.78 -12.64
N LEU A 56 19.05 6.56 -12.72
CA LEU A 56 19.49 5.79 -11.56
C LEU A 56 21.01 5.96 -11.34
N ASN A 57 21.49 5.69 -10.13
CA ASN A 57 22.91 5.71 -9.79
C ASN A 57 23.52 4.30 -9.76
N SER A 58 22.69 3.28 -9.53
CA SER A 58 23.09 1.87 -9.53
C SER A 58 21.96 0.97 -9.95
N GLY A 59 22.28 -0.25 -10.35
CA GLY A 59 21.33 -1.25 -10.82
C GLY A 59 21.00 -1.09 -12.29
N ARG A 60 19.97 -1.78 -12.75
CA ARG A 60 19.47 -1.74 -14.13
C ARG A 60 18.00 -2.01 -14.22
N LEU A 61 17.37 -1.49 -15.27
CA LEU A 61 15.97 -1.72 -15.61
C LEU A 61 15.89 -2.53 -16.90
N LEU A 62 15.20 -3.66 -16.85
CA LEU A 62 14.94 -4.48 -18.02
C LEU A 62 13.45 -4.39 -18.40
N MET A 63 13.17 -4.35 -19.71
CA MET A 63 11.83 -4.57 -20.28
C MET A 63 11.91 -5.81 -21.19
N ASP A 64 11.19 -6.85 -20.81
CA ASP A 64 11.48 -8.22 -21.26
C ASP A 64 12.97 -8.54 -20.99
N ASP A 65 13.72 -8.92 -22.01
CA ASP A 65 15.16 -9.21 -21.90
C ASP A 65 16.05 -8.01 -22.29
N ALA A 66 15.45 -6.87 -22.69
CA ALA A 66 16.18 -5.70 -23.13
C ALA A 66 16.52 -4.77 -21.96
N ASP A 67 17.79 -4.42 -21.80
CA ASP A 67 18.22 -3.38 -20.87
C ASP A 67 17.84 -2.01 -21.42
N VAL A 68 16.92 -1.33 -20.72
CA VAL A 68 16.42 0.00 -21.08
C VAL A 68 16.92 1.09 -20.13
N THR A 69 17.92 0.80 -19.34
CA THR A 69 18.46 1.72 -18.32
C THR A 69 18.79 3.09 -18.91
N GLU A 70 19.52 3.12 -20.00
CA GLU A 70 19.96 4.34 -20.70
C GLU A 70 19.03 4.74 -21.86
N THR A 71 17.92 4.01 -22.08
CA THR A 71 16.99 4.30 -23.18
C THR A 71 16.18 5.54 -22.86
N GLU A 72 16.10 6.46 -23.82
CA GLU A 72 15.31 7.70 -23.69
C GLU A 72 13.81 7.40 -23.49
N PRO A 73 13.06 8.26 -22.77
CA PRO A 73 11.64 8.02 -22.45
C PRO A 73 10.75 7.76 -23.68
N GLN A 74 11.03 8.44 -24.78
CA GLN A 74 10.27 8.32 -26.05
C GLN A 74 10.42 6.96 -26.71
N ASP A 75 11.52 6.25 -26.45
CA ASP A 75 11.88 4.97 -27.09
C ASP A 75 11.56 3.77 -26.22
N ARG A 76 11.07 3.97 -24.97
CA ARG A 76 10.69 2.87 -24.06
C ARG A 76 9.33 2.25 -24.36
N ASP A 77 8.56 2.77 -25.28
CA ASP A 77 7.19 2.35 -25.62
C ASP A 77 6.24 2.14 -24.44
N ILE A 78 6.31 3.05 -23.48
CA ILE A 78 5.47 3.11 -22.28
C ILE A 78 4.48 4.27 -22.37
N ALA A 79 3.42 4.22 -21.57
CA ALA A 79 2.52 5.35 -21.37
C ALA A 79 2.40 5.68 -19.89
N MET A 80 2.56 6.98 -19.55
CA MET A 80 2.47 7.46 -18.18
C MET A 80 1.22 8.30 -17.97
N VAL A 81 0.50 8.02 -16.89
CA VAL A 81 -0.62 8.82 -16.38
C VAL A 81 -0.15 9.54 -15.12
N PHE A 82 -0.12 10.87 -15.17
CA PHE A 82 0.35 11.72 -14.08
C PHE A 82 -0.77 12.06 -13.10
N GLN A 83 -0.42 12.35 -11.87
CA GLN A 83 -1.31 12.74 -10.78
C GLN A 83 -2.24 13.92 -11.14
N ASN A 84 -1.73 14.91 -11.88
CA ASN A 84 -2.49 16.08 -12.34
C ASN A 84 -3.09 15.91 -13.73
N TYR A 85 -3.14 14.64 -14.23
CA TYR A 85 -3.62 14.25 -15.57
C TYR A 85 -2.80 14.82 -16.73
N ALA A 86 -2.05 15.92 -16.58
CA ALA A 86 -1.23 16.61 -17.57
C ALA A 86 -1.94 16.81 -18.93
N LEU A 87 -3.23 17.15 -18.91
CA LEU A 87 -4.00 17.44 -20.14
C LEU A 87 -3.62 18.80 -20.70
N TYR A 88 -3.60 18.90 -22.02
CA TYR A 88 -3.41 20.17 -22.75
C TYR A 88 -4.71 20.98 -22.70
N PRO A 89 -4.77 22.11 -21.95
CA PRO A 89 -6.04 22.81 -21.67
C PRO A 89 -6.64 23.50 -22.89
N HIS A 90 -5.82 23.82 -23.87
CA HIS A 90 -6.21 24.47 -25.12
C HIS A 90 -6.75 23.51 -26.19
N MET A 91 -6.47 22.22 -26.07
CA MET A 91 -6.89 21.15 -26.97
C MET A 91 -8.24 20.55 -26.54
N THR A 92 -8.98 20.00 -27.51
CA THR A 92 -10.18 19.21 -27.25
C THR A 92 -9.82 17.86 -26.62
N VAL A 93 -10.82 17.09 -26.15
CA VAL A 93 -10.61 15.69 -25.72
C VAL A 93 -10.04 14.87 -26.86
N TYR A 94 -10.60 15.00 -28.05
CA TYR A 94 -10.11 14.33 -29.26
C TYR A 94 -8.63 14.65 -29.50
N ASP A 95 -8.26 15.93 -29.52
CA ASP A 95 -6.89 16.36 -29.80
C ASP A 95 -5.91 15.91 -28.71
N ASN A 96 -6.33 15.94 -27.44
CA ASN A 96 -5.53 15.39 -26.34
C ASN A 96 -5.21 13.90 -26.54
N MET A 97 -6.17 13.11 -26.96
CA MET A 97 -5.97 11.67 -27.23
C MET A 97 -5.15 11.45 -28.50
N ALA A 98 -5.41 12.23 -29.55
CA ALA A 98 -4.74 12.11 -30.85
C ALA A 98 -3.27 12.57 -30.85
N PHE A 99 -2.89 13.48 -29.92
CA PHE A 99 -1.62 14.21 -29.96
C PHE A 99 -0.40 13.29 -30.12
N GLY A 100 -0.26 12.26 -29.29
CA GLY A 100 0.87 11.33 -29.36
C GLY A 100 0.95 10.54 -30.67
N LEU A 101 -0.20 10.22 -31.29
CA LEU A 101 -0.28 9.54 -32.57
C LEU A 101 0.08 10.47 -33.72
N GLN A 102 -0.31 11.74 -33.63
CA GLN A 102 0.07 12.78 -34.62
C GLN A 102 1.59 13.03 -34.60
N GLN A 103 2.22 13.07 -33.43
CA GLN A 103 3.68 13.21 -33.30
C GLN A 103 4.43 12.02 -33.96
N ARG A 104 3.86 10.81 -33.88
CA ARG A 104 4.37 9.62 -34.58
C ARG A 104 4.03 9.60 -36.08
N LYS A 105 3.45 10.68 -36.62
CA LYS A 105 3.07 10.83 -38.04
C LYS A 105 2.15 9.72 -38.55
N MET A 106 1.28 9.20 -37.69
CA MET A 106 0.32 8.17 -38.07
C MET A 106 -0.73 8.73 -39.06
N PRO A 107 -1.25 7.94 -40.01
CA PRO A 107 -2.32 8.36 -40.94
C PRO A 107 -3.59 8.80 -40.18
N LYS A 108 -4.22 9.89 -40.64
CA LYS A 108 -5.39 10.50 -39.98
C LYS A 108 -6.54 9.50 -39.76
N ASP A 109 -6.83 8.65 -40.73
CA ASP A 109 -7.89 7.65 -40.62
C ASP A 109 -7.63 6.63 -39.49
N LYS A 110 -6.35 6.24 -39.30
CA LYS A 110 -5.96 5.36 -38.19
C LYS A 110 -6.09 6.09 -36.85
N ILE A 111 -5.69 7.37 -36.78
CA ILE A 111 -5.83 8.18 -35.57
C ILE A 111 -7.30 8.29 -35.19
N ASP A 112 -8.18 8.66 -36.15
CA ASP A 112 -9.62 8.81 -35.87
C ASP A 112 -10.22 7.51 -35.33
N LYS A 113 -9.90 6.38 -35.96
CA LYS A 113 -10.36 5.06 -35.49
C LYS A 113 -9.90 4.78 -34.05
N LEU A 114 -8.60 4.87 -33.75
CA LEU A 114 -8.05 4.59 -32.43
C LEU A 114 -8.62 5.50 -31.34
N VAL A 115 -8.78 6.79 -31.64
CA VAL A 115 -9.37 7.75 -30.72
C VAL A 115 -10.82 7.44 -30.43
N ARG A 116 -11.63 7.10 -31.44
CA ARG A 116 -13.05 6.75 -31.26
C ARG A 116 -13.23 5.44 -30.53
N ASP A 117 -12.44 4.42 -30.86
CA ASP A 117 -12.45 3.12 -30.17
C ASP A 117 -12.13 3.29 -28.67
N ALA A 118 -11.10 4.10 -28.34
CA ALA A 118 -10.75 4.41 -26.96
C ALA A 118 -11.79 5.29 -26.26
N ALA A 119 -12.39 6.24 -26.99
CA ALA A 119 -13.44 7.11 -26.45
C ALA A 119 -14.73 6.32 -26.14
N GLU A 120 -15.07 5.34 -26.95
CA GLU A 120 -16.19 4.43 -26.68
C GLU A 120 -15.92 3.57 -25.45
N MET A 121 -14.72 2.98 -25.35
CA MET A 121 -14.29 2.14 -24.22
C MET A 121 -14.37 2.90 -22.88
N LEU A 122 -14.11 4.23 -22.90
CA LEU A 122 -14.04 5.10 -21.73
C LEU A 122 -15.29 5.96 -21.50
N ASP A 123 -16.37 5.75 -22.27
CA ASP A 123 -17.60 6.58 -22.24
C ASP A 123 -17.29 8.08 -22.45
N LEU A 124 -16.42 8.40 -23.39
CA LEU A 124 -16.01 9.76 -23.73
C LEU A 124 -16.55 10.27 -25.07
N THR A 125 -17.23 9.43 -25.87
CA THR A 125 -17.67 9.76 -27.24
C THR A 125 -18.41 11.09 -27.33
N ARG A 126 -19.33 11.37 -26.40
CA ARG A 126 -20.10 12.63 -26.35
C ARG A 126 -19.31 13.86 -25.90
N TYR A 127 -18.04 13.67 -25.46
CA TYR A 127 -17.18 14.74 -24.94
C TYR A 127 -16.00 15.06 -25.85
N LEU A 128 -15.82 14.37 -26.99
CA LEU A 128 -14.65 14.50 -27.86
C LEU A 128 -14.35 15.94 -28.27
N GLU A 129 -15.37 16.76 -28.51
CA GLU A 129 -15.24 18.16 -28.92
C GLU A 129 -15.08 19.14 -27.73
N ARG A 130 -15.16 18.65 -26.49
CA ARG A 130 -15.01 19.51 -25.32
C ARG A 130 -13.55 19.73 -24.95
N LYS A 131 -13.26 20.85 -24.28
CA LYS A 131 -11.96 21.10 -23.66
C LYS A 131 -11.92 20.61 -22.21
N PRO A 132 -10.74 20.31 -21.63
CA PRO A 132 -10.58 19.81 -20.27
C PRO A 132 -11.26 20.65 -19.19
N GLY A 133 -11.32 21.98 -19.35
CA GLY A 133 -11.99 22.86 -18.40
C GLY A 133 -13.50 22.67 -18.28
N ALA A 134 -14.15 22.05 -19.28
CA ALA A 134 -15.59 21.74 -19.29
C ALA A 134 -15.91 20.30 -18.83
N LEU A 135 -14.93 19.61 -18.21
CA LEU A 135 -15.04 18.21 -17.77
C LEU A 135 -15.00 18.10 -16.24
N SER A 136 -15.69 17.08 -15.71
CA SER A 136 -15.54 16.67 -14.30
C SER A 136 -14.16 16.04 -14.04
N GLY A 137 -13.78 15.86 -12.76
CA GLY A 137 -12.53 15.19 -12.38
C GLY A 137 -12.38 13.81 -13.00
N GLY A 138 -13.40 12.95 -12.86
CA GLY A 138 -13.40 11.62 -13.45
C GLY A 138 -13.36 11.61 -14.98
N GLN A 139 -14.02 12.58 -15.63
CA GLN A 139 -13.92 12.72 -17.09
C GLN A 139 -12.50 13.11 -17.52
N ARG A 140 -11.86 14.06 -16.83
CA ARG A 140 -10.45 14.40 -17.10
C ARG A 140 -9.52 13.21 -16.93
N GLN A 141 -9.72 12.41 -15.88
CA GLN A 141 -8.97 11.20 -15.67
C GLN A 141 -9.15 10.20 -16.83
N ARG A 142 -10.40 9.92 -17.24
CA ARG A 142 -10.66 9.06 -18.40
C ARG A 142 -10.01 9.58 -19.68
N VAL A 143 -9.94 10.90 -19.90
CA VAL A 143 -9.20 11.49 -21.03
C VAL A 143 -7.70 11.22 -20.93
N ALA A 144 -7.10 11.34 -19.73
CA ALA A 144 -5.70 10.99 -19.52
C ALA A 144 -5.42 9.50 -19.77
N MET A 145 -6.33 8.62 -19.34
CA MET A 145 -6.28 7.19 -19.67
C MET A 145 -6.41 6.94 -21.18
N GLY A 146 -7.35 7.60 -21.85
CA GLY A 146 -7.53 7.50 -23.30
C GLY A 146 -6.28 7.89 -24.06
N ARG A 147 -5.61 8.98 -23.64
CA ARG A 147 -4.31 9.39 -24.20
C ARG A 147 -3.22 8.34 -24.07
N ALA A 148 -3.25 7.57 -22.98
CA ALA A 148 -2.32 6.46 -22.76
C ALA A 148 -2.69 5.23 -23.61
N ILE A 149 -3.96 4.85 -23.64
CA ILE A 149 -4.49 3.64 -24.31
C ILE A 149 -4.30 3.67 -25.84
N VAL A 150 -4.60 4.82 -26.48
CA VAL A 150 -4.51 4.94 -27.96
C VAL A 150 -3.12 4.64 -28.51
N ARG A 151 -2.09 4.66 -27.68
CA ARG A 151 -0.70 4.39 -28.06
C ARG A 151 -0.39 2.90 -28.09
N HIS A 152 -1.26 2.04 -27.53
CA HIS A 152 -1.02 0.60 -27.32
C HIS A 152 0.36 0.32 -26.73
N PRO A 153 0.68 0.91 -25.54
CA PRO A 153 2.02 0.81 -24.98
C PRO A 153 2.29 -0.61 -24.47
N MET A 154 3.57 -0.94 -24.30
CA MET A 154 4.00 -2.19 -23.69
C MET A 154 3.71 -2.24 -22.18
N ALA A 155 3.73 -1.09 -21.49
CA ALA A 155 3.39 -0.96 -20.09
C ALA A 155 2.72 0.38 -19.76
N PHE A 156 1.86 0.38 -18.76
CA PHE A 156 1.30 1.58 -18.11
C PHE A 156 2.05 1.91 -16.84
N LEU A 157 2.39 3.19 -16.68
CA LEU A 157 2.94 3.77 -15.46
C LEU A 157 1.94 4.79 -14.92
N MET A 158 1.45 4.62 -13.69
CA MET A 158 0.40 5.46 -13.13
C MET A 158 0.86 6.09 -11.80
N ASP A 159 1.03 7.41 -11.77
CA ASP A 159 1.45 8.17 -10.59
C ASP A 159 0.23 8.78 -9.90
N GLU A 160 -0.28 8.13 -8.86
CA GLU A 160 -1.44 8.55 -8.05
C GLU A 160 -2.65 9.06 -8.85
N PRO A 161 -3.15 8.34 -9.86
CA PRO A 161 -4.13 8.90 -10.79
C PRO A 161 -5.50 9.17 -10.16
N LEU A 162 -5.81 8.64 -8.97
CA LEU A 162 -7.08 8.81 -8.27
C LEU A 162 -7.03 9.84 -7.12
N SER A 163 -5.84 10.35 -6.76
CA SER A 163 -5.66 11.21 -5.58
C SER A 163 -6.49 12.51 -5.62
N ASN A 164 -6.73 13.08 -6.80
CA ASN A 164 -7.47 14.33 -6.99
C ASN A 164 -8.98 14.16 -7.12
N LEU A 165 -9.53 12.98 -6.79
CA LEU A 165 -10.96 12.68 -6.85
C LEU A 165 -11.58 12.66 -5.46
N ASP A 166 -12.86 13.06 -5.37
CA ASP A 166 -13.64 12.85 -4.15
C ASP A 166 -13.83 11.36 -3.83
N ALA A 167 -14.15 11.03 -2.58
CA ALA A 167 -14.21 9.65 -2.09
C ALA A 167 -15.19 8.77 -2.89
N LYS A 168 -16.38 9.27 -3.25
CA LYS A 168 -17.38 8.51 -4.00
C LYS A 168 -16.91 8.20 -5.41
N LEU A 169 -16.36 9.21 -6.10
CA LEU A 169 -15.85 9.07 -7.45
C LEU A 169 -14.61 8.18 -7.47
N ARG A 170 -13.75 8.24 -6.44
CA ARG A 170 -12.57 7.38 -6.30
C ARG A 170 -12.97 5.89 -6.23
N VAL A 171 -13.99 5.55 -5.44
CA VAL A 171 -14.50 4.16 -5.37
C VAL A 171 -14.97 3.67 -6.74
N GLN A 172 -15.74 4.49 -7.47
CA GLN A 172 -16.21 4.15 -8.80
C GLN A 172 -15.04 3.96 -9.78
N MET A 173 -14.12 4.92 -9.81
CA MET A 173 -12.98 4.92 -10.73
C MET A 173 -11.99 3.78 -10.49
N ARG A 174 -11.81 3.32 -9.23
CA ARG A 174 -11.06 2.10 -8.93
C ARG A 174 -11.62 0.87 -9.66
N GLY A 175 -12.94 0.67 -9.55
CA GLY A 175 -13.60 -0.43 -10.24
C GLY A 175 -13.42 -0.37 -11.76
N GLU A 176 -13.61 0.83 -12.33
CA GLU A 176 -13.44 1.06 -13.76
C GLU A 176 -12.00 0.80 -14.23
N LEU A 177 -10.99 1.28 -13.48
CA LEU A 177 -9.58 1.04 -13.79
C LEU A 177 -9.21 -0.43 -13.76
N LYS A 178 -9.68 -1.16 -12.73
CA LYS A 178 -9.44 -2.61 -12.63
C LYS A 178 -10.04 -3.37 -13.81
N LEU A 179 -11.30 -3.09 -14.17
CA LEU A 179 -11.96 -3.69 -15.32
C LEU A 179 -11.26 -3.34 -16.63
N LEU A 180 -10.82 -2.09 -16.78
CA LEU A 180 -10.09 -1.62 -17.94
C LEU A 180 -8.75 -2.35 -18.09
N ASN A 181 -7.98 -2.46 -17.00
CA ASN A 181 -6.71 -3.18 -17.01
C ASN A 181 -6.91 -4.66 -17.39
N GLN A 182 -7.89 -5.33 -16.79
CA GLN A 182 -8.22 -6.73 -17.14
C GLN A 182 -8.60 -6.90 -18.61
N ARG A 183 -9.33 -5.94 -19.19
CA ARG A 183 -9.71 -5.96 -20.61
C ARG A 183 -8.53 -5.73 -21.53
N LEU A 184 -7.62 -4.84 -21.15
CA LEU A 184 -6.45 -4.50 -21.97
C LEU A 184 -5.31 -5.50 -21.78
N GLY A 185 -5.19 -6.12 -20.60
CA GLY A 185 -4.13 -7.05 -20.23
C GLY A 185 -2.73 -6.44 -20.21
N VAL A 186 -2.58 -5.11 -20.14
CA VAL A 186 -1.30 -4.40 -20.21
C VAL A 186 -0.61 -4.40 -18.85
N THR A 187 0.68 -4.71 -18.85
CA THR A 187 1.54 -4.61 -17.67
C THR A 187 1.42 -3.23 -17.04
N THR A 188 1.14 -3.16 -15.75
CA THR A 188 0.86 -1.89 -15.08
C THR A 188 1.66 -1.76 -13.80
N LEU A 189 2.39 -0.65 -13.67
CA LEU A 189 3.00 -0.19 -12.43
C LEU A 189 2.23 1.02 -11.91
N TYR A 190 1.61 0.87 -10.76
CA TYR A 190 0.71 1.86 -10.16
C TYR A 190 1.26 2.37 -8.85
N VAL A 191 1.33 3.67 -8.66
CA VAL A 191 1.75 4.31 -7.41
C VAL A 191 0.54 4.87 -6.69
N THR A 192 0.43 4.61 -5.40
CA THR A 192 -0.56 5.22 -4.51
C THR A 192 -0.05 5.34 -3.08
N HIS A 193 -0.63 6.25 -2.31
CA HIS A 193 -0.53 6.29 -0.85
C HIS A 193 -1.79 5.69 -0.17
N ASP A 194 -2.82 5.34 -0.94
CA ASP A 194 -4.07 4.77 -0.43
C ASP A 194 -3.97 3.24 -0.36
N GLN A 195 -3.98 2.70 0.87
CA GLN A 195 -3.90 1.26 1.10
C GLN A 195 -5.09 0.50 0.50
N VAL A 196 -6.29 1.11 0.49
CA VAL A 196 -7.49 0.47 -0.06
C VAL A 196 -7.35 0.31 -1.58
N GLU A 197 -6.74 1.28 -2.27
CA GLU A 197 -6.40 1.14 -3.69
C GLU A 197 -5.44 -0.02 -3.90
N ALA A 198 -4.34 -0.05 -3.13
CA ALA A 198 -3.33 -1.09 -3.23
C ALA A 198 -3.92 -2.50 -3.01
N MET A 199 -4.68 -2.67 -1.95
CA MET A 199 -5.25 -3.96 -1.56
C MET A 199 -6.38 -4.45 -2.48
N THR A 200 -7.06 -3.54 -3.20
CA THR A 200 -8.21 -3.90 -4.06
C THR A 200 -7.88 -4.02 -5.54
N MET A 201 -6.83 -3.33 -6.01
CA MET A 201 -6.50 -3.25 -7.43
C MET A 201 -5.33 -4.15 -7.82
N GLY A 202 -4.29 -4.23 -6.99
CA GLY A 202 -3.06 -4.95 -7.32
C GLY A 202 -3.24 -6.46 -7.37
N ASP A 203 -2.59 -7.09 -8.35
CA ASP A 203 -2.32 -8.53 -8.31
C ASP A 203 -1.23 -8.80 -7.28
N ARG A 204 -0.20 -7.93 -7.24
CA ARG A 204 0.79 -7.85 -6.17
C ARG A 204 0.97 -6.40 -5.73
N VAL A 205 1.38 -6.24 -4.47
CA VAL A 205 1.65 -4.94 -3.87
C VAL A 205 3.07 -4.95 -3.31
N ALA A 206 3.87 -3.96 -3.69
CA ALA A 206 5.19 -3.70 -3.15
C ALA A 206 5.09 -2.63 -2.06
N VAL A 207 5.39 -3.02 -0.84
CA VAL A 207 5.40 -2.12 0.33
C VAL A 207 6.78 -1.52 0.47
N LEU A 208 6.85 -0.19 0.39
CA LEU A 208 8.08 0.58 0.45
C LEU A 208 8.13 1.43 1.71
N LYS A 209 9.30 1.57 2.34
CA LYS A 209 9.54 2.53 3.42
C LYS A 209 10.64 3.53 3.04
N PRO A 210 10.68 4.72 3.66
CA PRO A 210 11.82 5.62 3.52
C PRO A 210 13.10 4.93 3.98
N VAL A 211 14.22 5.24 3.33
CA VAL A 211 15.53 4.75 3.75
C VAL A 211 16.13 5.76 4.72
N PHE A 212 16.48 5.28 5.90
CA PHE A 212 17.25 6.02 6.89
C PHE A 212 18.63 5.35 7.05
N ASN A 213 19.61 6.09 7.48
CA ASN A 213 21.02 5.75 7.66
C ASN A 213 21.34 4.24 7.80
N GLY A 214 21.85 3.64 6.71
CA GLY A 214 22.37 2.28 6.73
C GLY A 214 21.37 1.16 6.41
N GLU A 215 20.14 1.48 6.06
CA GLU A 215 19.17 0.47 5.58
C GLU A 215 19.53 -0.03 4.18
N GLU A 216 19.37 -1.34 3.97
CA GLU A 216 19.79 -1.98 2.73
C GLU A 216 18.84 -1.74 1.56
N SER A 217 17.52 -1.59 1.81
CA SER A 217 16.51 -1.42 0.74
C SER A 217 15.25 -0.70 1.23
N ASN A 218 14.61 0.08 0.33
CA ASN A 218 13.25 0.60 0.55
C ASN A 218 12.21 -0.51 0.53
N LEU A 219 12.40 -1.55 -0.28
CA LEU A 219 11.42 -2.60 -0.46
C LEU A 219 11.37 -3.51 0.77
N GLN A 220 10.22 -3.52 1.44
CA GLN A 220 10.03 -4.33 2.65
C GLN A 220 9.39 -5.69 2.36
N GLN A 221 8.43 -5.71 1.46
CA GLN A 221 7.76 -6.93 0.99
C GLN A 221 7.03 -6.65 -0.32
N ILE A 222 7.00 -7.63 -1.22
CA ILE A 222 6.14 -7.64 -2.39
C ILE A 222 5.41 -8.97 -2.45
N ASP A 223 4.07 -8.93 -2.43
CA ASP A 223 3.25 -10.13 -2.42
C ASP A 223 1.80 -9.79 -2.84
N THR A 224 0.94 -10.81 -2.91
CA THR A 224 -0.50 -10.59 -3.06
C THR A 224 -1.05 -9.80 -1.88
N PRO A 225 -2.12 -9.00 -2.05
CA PRO A 225 -2.74 -8.25 -0.96
C PRO A 225 -3.05 -9.11 0.28
N GLN A 226 -3.60 -10.31 0.08
CA GLN A 226 -3.94 -11.22 1.18
C GLN A 226 -2.68 -11.67 1.95
N MET A 227 -1.60 -12.01 1.25
CA MET A 227 -0.36 -12.44 1.89
C MET A 227 0.31 -11.32 2.70
N LEU A 228 0.26 -10.07 2.22
CA LEU A 228 0.74 -8.91 2.98
C LEU A 228 -0.03 -8.70 4.28
N TYR A 229 -1.34 -8.96 4.26
CA TYR A 229 -2.21 -8.85 5.44
C TYR A 229 -2.02 -10.00 6.41
N ASP A 230 -2.03 -11.24 5.91
CA ASP A 230 -1.98 -12.46 6.74
C ASP A 230 -0.56 -12.81 7.17
N LYS A 231 0.44 -12.46 6.34
CA LYS A 231 1.85 -12.83 6.57
C LYS A 231 2.77 -11.64 6.31
N PRO A 232 2.66 -10.55 7.09
CA PRO A 232 3.58 -9.41 6.96
C PRO A 232 5.01 -9.84 7.32
N ALA A 233 6.00 -9.45 6.50
CA ALA A 233 7.40 -9.87 6.68
C ALA A 233 8.07 -9.26 7.92
N ASN A 234 7.62 -8.10 8.33
CA ASN A 234 8.19 -7.37 9.46
C ASN A 234 7.15 -6.44 10.13
N LEU A 235 7.54 -5.80 11.22
CA LEU A 235 6.73 -4.85 11.98
C LEU A 235 6.22 -3.69 11.11
N PHE A 236 7.06 -3.16 10.22
CA PHE A 236 6.67 -2.07 9.35
C PHE A 236 5.50 -2.46 8.44
N VAL A 237 5.62 -3.59 7.72
CA VAL A 237 4.54 -4.08 6.83
C VAL A 237 3.27 -4.37 7.64
N ALA A 238 3.42 -4.99 8.83
CA ALA A 238 2.30 -5.32 9.71
C ALA A 238 1.54 -4.09 10.21
N GLY A 239 2.28 -3.03 10.58
CA GLY A 239 1.70 -1.76 11.04
C GLY A 239 1.21 -0.87 9.91
N PHE A 240 1.84 -0.96 8.73
CA PHE A 240 1.42 -0.18 7.57
C PHE A 240 0.18 -0.77 6.89
N ILE A 241 0.07 -2.10 6.75
CA ILE A 241 -1.04 -2.76 6.05
C ILE A 241 -2.20 -3.04 7.02
N GLY A 242 -3.33 -2.41 6.76
CA GLY A 242 -4.57 -2.51 7.53
C GLY A 242 -5.06 -1.15 8.04
N SER A 243 -6.38 -0.98 8.10
CA SER A 243 -7.03 0.21 8.64
C SER A 243 -8.20 -0.19 9.55
N PRO A 244 -8.05 -0.02 10.87
CA PRO A 244 -6.89 0.48 11.60
C PRO A 244 -5.65 -0.44 11.51
N ALA A 245 -4.49 0.11 11.89
CA ALA A 245 -3.22 -0.62 11.92
C ALA A 245 -3.24 -1.78 12.93
N MET A 246 -2.32 -2.73 12.79
CA MET A 246 -2.09 -3.80 13.76
C MET A 246 -1.62 -3.22 15.10
N ASN A 247 -2.16 -3.74 16.18
CA ASN A 247 -1.71 -3.42 17.54
C ASN A 247 -0.44 -4.20 17.87
N PHE A 248 0.50 -3.60 18.60
CA PHE A 248 1.73 -4.26 19.02
C PHE A 248 1.91 -4.20 20.54
N VAL A 249 2.28 -5.33 21.13
CA VAL A 249 2.59 -5.44 22.54
C VAL A 249 3.89 -6.23 22.77
N ARG A 250 4.72 -5.82 23.72
CA ARG A 250 5.90 -6.58 24.13
C ARG A 250 5.50 -7.65 25.14
N VAL A 251 5.94 -8.88 24.92
CA VAL A 251 5.68 -10.00 25.84
C VAL A 251 6.98 -10.73 26.17
N GLY A 252 7.10 -11.17 27.42
CA GLY A 252 8.12 -12.12 27.85
C GLY A 252 7.60 -13.54 27.63
N LEU A 253 8.39 -14.42 27.00
CA LEU A 253 8.04 -15.82 26.77
C LEU A 253 8.66 -16.73 27.85
N THR A 254 7.85 -17.62 28.42
CA THR A 254 8.30 -18.69 29.33
C THR A 254 7.66 -20.01 28.92
N ALA A 255 8.33 -21.12 29.18
CA ALA A 255 7.77 -22.44 28.96
C ALA A 255 7.08 -22.94 30.23
N GLU A 256 5.83 -23.35 30.14
CA GLU A 256 5.05 -23.87 31.28
C GLU A 256 4.17 -25.04 30.80
N ALA A 257 4.38 -26.24 31.37
CA ALA A 257 3.57 -27.42 31.09
C ALA A 257 3.38 -27.80 29.60
N GLY A 258 4.39 -27.60 28.77
CA GLY A 258 4.34 -27.89 27.32
C GLY A 258 3.67 -26.83 26.46
N LEU A 259 3.25 -25.72 27.06
CA LEU A 259 2.77 -24.51 26.39
C LEU A 259 3.79 -23.37 26.54
N LEU A 260 3.68 -22.37 25.68
CA LEU A 260 4.38 -21.10 25.83
C LEU A 260 3.46 -20.11 26.52
N LYS A 261 3.89 -19.58 27.66
CA LYS A 261 3.21 -18.48 28.35
C LYS A 261 3.81 -17.17 27.94
N ALA A 262 2.97 -16.29 27.41
CA ALA A 262 3.30 -14.92 27.03
C ALA A 262 2.76 -13.96 28.09
N ALA A 263 3.65 -13.21 28.74
CA ALA A 263 3.30 -12.20 29.74
C ALA A 263 3.54 -10.80 29.15
N VAL A 264 2.49 -9.97 29.08
CA VAL A 264 2.57 -8.62 28.54
C VAL A 264 3.39 -7.72 29.50
N THR A 265 4.47 -7.16 29.00
CA THR A 265 5.44 -6.37 29.76
C THR A 265 4.77 -5.17 30.44
N GLY A 266 4.99 -5.03 31.77
CA GLY A 266 4.44 -3.91 32.54
C GLY A 266 2.99 -4.10 32.99
N THR A 267 2.38 -5.26 32.73
CA THR A 267 0.99 -5.57 33.11
C THR A 267 0.90 -6.92 33.82
N GLN A 268 -0.29 -7.27 34.28
CA GLN A 268 -0.60 -8.62 34.79
C GLN A 268 -1.22 -9.51 33.71
N ILE A 269 -1.33 -9.04 32.47
CA ILE A 269 -1.94 -9.75 31.36
C ILE A 269 -0.99 -10.86 30.91
N SER A 270 -1.48 -12.08 30.90
CA SER A 270 -0.76 -13.24 30.36
C SER A 270 -1.70 -14.21 29.70
N PHE A 271 -1.21 -14.91 28.69
CA PHE A 271 -1.96 -15.92 27.94
C PHE A 271 -1.02 -17.06 27.54
N SER A 272 -1.60 -18.23 27.29
CA SER A 272 -0.83 -19.40 26.84
C SER A 272 -1.14 -19.71 25.39
N VAL A 273 -0.10 -19.98 24.62
CA VAL A 273 -0.19 -20.38 23.21
C VAL A 273 0.46 -21.74 23.00
N ALA A 274 0.04 -22.46 21.97
CA ALA A 274 0.70 -23.69 21.57
C ALA A 274 2.19 -23.45 21.31
N ALA A 275 3.03 -24.38 21.71
CA ALA A 275 4.46 -24.31 21.42
C ALA A 275 4.68 -24.37 19.89
N LYS A 276 5.33 -23.35 19.36
CA LYS A 276 5.76 -23.27 17.95
C LYS A 276 7.28 -23.40 17.92
N PRO A 277 7.85 -24.18 17.01
CA PRO A 277 9.31 -24.35 16.91
C PRO A 277 10.06 -23.03 16.84
N ALA A 278 9.62 -22.09 15.99
CA ALA A 278 10.27 -20.79 15.83
C ALA A 278 10.24 -19.92 17.10
N LEU A 279 9.25 -20.05 17.97
CA LEU A 279 9.19 -19.31 19.23
C LEU A 279 10.04 -19.94 20.33
N SER A 280 10.45 -21.19 20.17
CA SER A 280 11.24 -21.92 21.21
C SER A 280 12.59 -21.27 21.46
N GLU A 281 13.19 -20.63 20.45
CA GLU A 281 14.46 -19.89 20.57
C GLU A 281 14.34 -18.60 21.40
N TYR A 282 13.11 -18.12 21.61
CA TYR A 282 12.80 -16.90 22.36
C TYR A 282 12.35 -17.18 23.81
N ILE A 283 12.38 -18.43 24.28
CA ILE A 283 12.07 -18.75 25.68
C ILE A 283 13.06 -18.03 26.62
N GLY A 284 12.54 -17.32 27.60
CA GLY A 284 13.32 -16.47 28.50
C GLY A 284 13.66 -15.09 27.93
N ARG A 285 13.17 -14.76 26.73
CA ARG A 285 13.41 -13.45 26.06
C ARG A 285 12.09 -12.71 25.83
N GLN A 286 12.22 -11.46 25.41
CA GLN A 286 11.07 -10.68 24.96
C GLN A 286 10.88 -10.88 23.45
N VAL A 287 9.62 -10.83 23.02
CA VAL A 287 9.18 -10.76 21.63
C VAL A 287 8.08 -9.71 21.49
N ILE A 288 7.75 -9.32 20.26
CA ILE A 288 6.62 -8.44 19.98
C ILE A 288 5.48 -9.29 19.42
N VAL A 289 4.28 -9.08 19.97
CA VAL A 289 3.03 -9.70 19.50
C VAL A 289 2.23 -8.67 18.75
N GLY A 290 1.83 -8.99 17.52
CA GLY A 290 0.90 -8.23 16.70
C GLY A 290 -0.51 -8.79 16.81
N ILE A 291 -1.48 -7.91 17.03
CA ILE A 291 -2.91 -8.25 17.19
C ILE A 291 -3.71 -7.37 16.21
N ARG A 292 -4.34 -7.95 15.20
CA ARG A 292 -5.25 -7.20 14.31
C ARG A 292 -6.48 -6.72 15.08
N PRO A 293 -7.02 -5.52 14.80
CA PRO A 293 -8.19 -4.97 15.51
C PRO A 293 -9.42 -5.88 15.53
N GLU A 294 -9.66 -6.65 14.48
CA GLU A 294 -10.78 -7.59 14.37
C GLU A 294 -10.57 -8.91 15.10
N MET A 295 -9.39 -9.16 15.67
CA MET A 295 -9.12 -10.34 16.48
C MET A 295 -9.52 -10.18 17.94
N PHE A 296 -9.87 -8.97 18.34
CA PHE A 296 -10.46 -8.73 19.65
C PHE A 296 -11.93 -9.16 19.66
N LEU A 297 -12.28 -9.94 20.67
CA LEU A 297 -13.64 -10.47 20.86
C LEU A 297 -14.18 -10.01 22.21
N VAL A 298 -15.39 -9.45 22.23
CA VAL A 298 -16.08 -9.13 23.49
C VAL A 298 -16.50 -10.44 24.16
N CYS A 299 -16.19 -10.58 25.45
CA CYS A 299 -16.40 -11.81 26.20
C CYS A 299 -16.93 -11.52 27.62
N PRO A 300 -17.35 -12.54 28.38
CA PRO A 300 -17.60 -12.38 29.82
C PRO A 300 -16.34 -11.90 30.57
N ALA A 301 -16.50 -11.11 31.60
CA ALA A 301 -15.37 -10.56 32.39
C ALA A 301 -14.45 -11.65 32.99
N SER A 302 -14.97 -12.84 33.23
CA SER A 302 -14.20 -14.00 33.73
C SER A 302 -13.24 -14.60 32.70
N GLU A 303 -13.44 -14.32 31.41
CA GLU A 303 -12.65 -14.85 30.29
C GLU A 303 -11.79 -13.77 29.63
N ALA A 304 -11.88 -12.52 30.12
CA ALA A 304 -11.23 -11.38 29.53
C ALA A 304 -9.71 -11.40 29.77
N LEU A 305 -8.94 -11.21 28.69
CA LEU A 305 -7.52 -10.90 28.77
C LEU A 305 -7.30 -9.39 29.03
N PHE A 306 -8.16 -8.55 28.46
CA PHE A 306 -8.16 -7.10 28.62
C PHE A 306 -9.51 -6.70 29.21
N ASN A 307 -9.49 -5.87 30.25
CA ASN A 307 -10.72 -5.32 30.86
C ASN A 307 -10.48 -3.85 31.22
N GLU A 308 -10.24 -3.05 30.19
CA GLU A 308 -9.79 -1.69 30.31
C GLU A 308 -10.95 -0.71 30.08
N GLN A 309 -10.79 0.52 30.60
CA GLN A 309 -11.72 1.59 30.26
C GLN A 309 -11.57 2.02 28.82
N VAL A 310 -12.69 2.21 28.13
CA VAL A 310 -12.74 2.71 26.74
C VAL A 310 -13.04 4.22 26.78
N PRO A 311 -12.02 5.08 26.66
CA PRO A 311 -12.23 6.53 26.65
C PRO A 311 -12.91 6.99 25.36
N VAL A 312 -12.65 6.34 24.23
CA VAL A 312 -13.16 6.71 22.90
C VAL A 312 -13.68 5.48 22.17
N ALA A 313 -14.87 5.59 21.59
CA ALA A 313 -15.45 4.64 20.68
C ALA A 313 -15.96 5.37 19.43
N GLU A 314 -15.54 4.94 18.26
CA GLU A 314 -15.91 5.51 16.95
C GLU A 314 -16.83 4.55 16.21
N ALA A 315 -18.12 4.87 16.14
CA ALA A 315 -19.10 4.07 15.41
C ALA A 315 -19.14 4.47 13.94
N LEU A 316 -18.78 3.55 13.04
CA LEU A 316 -18.76 3.75 11.59
C LEU A 316 -19.89 3.00 10.86
N GLY A 317 -21.02 2.82 11.54
CA GLY A 317 -22.20 2.15 10.99
C GLY A 317 -22.10 0.62 11.08
N ALA A 318 -21.32 -0.01 10.24
CA ALA A 318 -21.15 -1.48 10.24
C ALA A 318 -20.21 -1.98 11.35
N ASP A 319 -19.29 -1.17 11.80
CA ASP A 319 -18.26 -1.47 12.79
C ASP A 319 -18.13 -0.36 13.82
N THR A 320 -17.64 -0.69 15.01
CA THR A 320 -17.20 0.28 16.03
C THR A 320 -15.73 0.02 16.34
N PHE A 321 -14.90 1.06 16.27
CA PHE A 321 -13.54 1.03 16.77
C PHE A 321 -13.51 1.54 18.21
N VAL A 322 -12.96 0.75 19.11
CA VAL A 322 -12.79 1.12 20.51
C VAL A 322 -11.31 1.26 20.82
N PHE A 323 -10.96 2.38 21.43
CA PHE A 323 -9.58 2.69 21.81
C PHE A 323 -9.43 2.55 23.32
N PHE A 324 -8.41 1.84 23.76
CA PHE A 324 -8.11 1.64 25.17
C PHE A 324 -6.61 1.60 25.42
N ASP A 325 -6.19 1.99 26.63
CA ASP A 325 -4.79 2.09 26.99
C ASP A 325 -4.43 0.96 27.98
N ILE A 326 -3.32 0.30 27.74
CA ILE A 326 -2.73 -0.68 28.66
C ILE A 326 -1.43 -0.13 29.26
N ALA A 327 -1.05 -0.59 30.47
CA ALA A 327 0.16 -0.17 31.19
C ALA A 327 1.43 -0.84 30.63
N SER A 328 1.50 -1.10 29.31
CA SER A 328 2.67 -1.63 28.62
C SER A 328 3.41 -0.50 27.91
N PRO A 329 4.74 -0.53 27.80
CA PRO A 329 5.45 0.40 26.95
C PRO A 329 5.00 0.31 25.49
N PRO A 330 4.86 1.42 24.76
CA PRO A 330 4.53 1.40 23.33
C PRO A 330 5.64 0.72 22.54
N VAL A 331 5.26 0.13 21.41
CA VAL A 331 6.19 -0.43 20.44
C VAL A 331 6.32 0.54 19.29
N ASN A 332 7.50 1.12 19.12
CA ASN A 332 7.78 1.99 17.96
C ASN A 332 7.95 1.11 16.73
N VAL A 333 7.12 1.34 15.72
CA VAL A 333 7.12 0.60 14.46
C VAL A 333 7.77 1.40 13.35
N ASN A 334 7.70 2.74 13.45
CA ASN A 334 8.30 3.68 12.51
C ASN A 334 9.43 4.42 13.20
N ASP A 335 10.59 4.51 12.53
CA ASP A 335 11.69 5.39 12.94
C ASP A 335 11.38 6.88 12.70
N ALA A 336 10.22 7.20 12.12
CA ALA A 336 9.75 8.55 11.88
C ALA A 336 8.78 9.01 12.98
N GLU A 337 8.90 10.27 13.34
CA GLU A 337 8.26 11.00 14.44
C GLU A 337 6.71 11.09 14.42
N ASP A 338 6.00 10.19 13.73
CA ASP A 338 4.54 10.24 13.55
C ASP A 338 3.70 9.79 14.77
N THR A 339 4.22 9.98 16.00
CA THR A 339 3.47 9.71 17.23
C THR A 339 2.92 10.97 17.92
N GLU A 340 2.79 12.09 17.18
CA GLU A 340 2.34 13.37 17.80
C GLU A 340 0.83 13.48 18.07
N ASP A 341 -0.04 12.62 17.57
CA ASP A 341 -1.50 12.88 17.62
C ASP A 341 -2.19 12.59 18.97
N PHE A 342 -1.54 11.90 19.92
CA PHE A 342 -2.08 11.81 21.28
C PHE A 342 -0.95 11.72 22.31
N PRO A 343 -0.92 12.59 23.34
CA PRO A 343 0.11 12.56 24.38
C PRO A 343 -0.03 11.28 25.22
N ASN A 344 0.56 10.19 24.75
CA ASN A 344 0.62 8.92 25.47
C ASN A 344 1.66 9.01 26.57
N LYS A 345 1.22 9.25 27.81
CA LYS A 345 2.04 9.27 29.03
C LYS A 345 2.64 7.89 29.35
N GLY A 346 3.41 7.29 28.42
CA GLY A 346 4.07 5.99 28.60
C GLY A 346 3.13 4.78 28.60
N LYS A 347 1.89 4.94 28.11
CA LYS A 347 0.93 3.84 27.93
C LYS A 347 0.84 3.44 26.46
N ASN A 348 0.58 2.17 26.22
CA ASN A 348 0.35 1.63 24.89
C ASN A 348 -1.16 1.67 24.57
N ARG A 349 -1.52 2.41 23.53
CA ARG A 349 -2.90 2.51 23.05
C ARG A 349 -3.18 1.41 22.05
N LEU A 350 -4.23 0.62 22.31
CA LEU A 350 -4.70 -0.43 21.45
C LEU A 350 -6.06 -0.05 20.84
N VAL A 351 -6.35 -0.60 19.67
CA VAL A 351 -7.63 -0.45 18.99
C VAL A 351 -8.25 -1.81 18.74
N ALA A 352 -9.51 -1.98 19.11
CA ALA A 352 -10.29 -3.17 18.78
C ALA A 352 -11.45 -2.79 17.85
N ARG A 353 -11.77 -3.69 16.91
CA ARG A 353 -12.92 -3.58 16.04
C ARG A 353 -14.01 -4.52 16.54
N ILE A 354 -15.14 -3.97 16.94
CA ILE A 354 -16.25 -4.72 17.51
C ILE A 354 -17.58 -4.48 16.76
N PRO A 355 -18.57 -5.37 16.87
CA PRO A 355 -19.91 -5.14 16.35
C PRO A 355 -20.56 -3.88 16.97
N PRO A 356 -21.29 -3.05 16.19
CA PRO A 356 -21.93 -1.83 16.70
C PRO A 356 -22.89 -2.03 17.88
N ALA A 357 -23.54 -3.19 17.95
CA ALA A 357 -24.46 -3.52 19.05
C ALA A 357 -23.75 -3.64 20.42
N LEU A 358 -22.42 -3.77 20.43
CA LEU A 358 -21.59 -3.90 21.63
C LEU A 358 -20.83 -2.62 21.97
N THR A 359 -21.16 -1.48 21.33
CA THR A 359 -20.48 -0.19 21.57
C THR A 359 -20.60 0.23 23.04
N PRO A 360 -19.47 0.38 23.77
CA PRO A 360 -19.49 0.79 25.15
C PRO A 360 -19.85 2.26 25.31
N ARG A 361 -20.35 2.66 26.48
CA ARG A 361 -20.42 4.07 26.85
C ARG A 361 -19.02 4.62 27.14
N PRO A 362 -18.77 5.91 26.99
CA PRO A 362 -17.49 6.51 27.32
C PRO A 362 -17.06 6.15 28.75
N ASN A 363 -15.80 5.74 28.91
CA ASN A 363 -15.17 5.29 30.14
C ASN A 363 -15.79 4.00 30.76
N GLN A 364 -16.60 3.29 30.03
CA GLN A 364 -17.07 1.95 30.44
C GLN A 364 -15.92 0.95 30.29
N HIS A 365 -15.83 0.00 31.22
CA HIS A 365 -14.96 -1.16 31.05
C HIS A 365 -15.53 -2.10 29.98
N LEU A 366 -14.66 -2.54 29.08
CA LEU A 366 -15.01 -3.50 28.04
C LEU A 366 -14.14 -4.73 28.18
N PRO A 367 -14.71 -5.90 28.57
CA PRO A 367 -13.97 -7.13 28.65
C PRO A 367 -13.74 -7.70 27.24
N LEU A 368 -12.46 -7.86 26.89
CA LEU A 368 -12.00 -8.34 25.58
C LEU A 368 -11.07 -9.53 25.77
N THR A 369 -11.22 -10.52 24.91
CA THR A 369 -10.23 -11.57 24.66
C THR A 369 -9.69 -11.45 23.23
N VAL A 370 -8.72 -12.27 22.84
CA VAL A 370 -8.15 -12.29 21.48
C VAL A 370 -8.10 -13.71 20.94
N ASP A 371 -8.19 -13.85 19.62
CA ASP A 371 -7.96 -15.10 18.92
C ASP A 371 -6.46 -15.41 18.94
N LEU A 372 -6.04 -16.29 19.87
CA LEU A 372 -4.63 -16.60 20.12
C LEU A 372 -3.96 -17.38 18.96
N GLU A 373 -4.73 -18.01 18.09
CA GLU A 373 -4.19 -18.76 16.94
C GLU A 373 -3.72 -17.83 15.81
N LYS A 374 -4.31 -16.63 15.76
CA LYS A 374 -4.04 -15.62 14.70
C LYS A 374 -3.05 -14.53 15.11
N LEU A 375 -2.37 -14.70 16.22
CA LEU A 375 -1.35 -13.76 16.66
C LEU A 375 -0.14 -13.79 15.74
N HIS A 376 0.38 -12.60 15.46
CA HIS A 376 1.64 -12.40 14.75
C HIS A 376 2.78 -12.22 15.76
N TRP A 377 3.95 -12.74 15.43
CA TRP A 377 5.12 -12.71 16.32
C TRP A 377 6.29 -12.07 15.57
N PHE A 378 7.00 -11.18 16.25
CA PHE A 378 8.12 -10.46 15.66
C PHE A 378 9.30 -10.42 16.61
N ASP A 379 10.49 -10.50 16.01
CA ASP A 379 11.75 -10.31 16.72
C ASP A 379 11.86 -8.86 17.20
N PRO A 380 12.19 -8.60 18.45
CA PRO A 380 12.18 -7.24 19.02
C PRO A 380 13.37 -6.39 18.58
N VAL A 381 14.41 -6.98 17.97
CA VAL A 381 15.64 -6.30 17.52
C VAL A 381 15.58 -6.01 16.03
N THR A 382 15.27 -7.03 15.22
CA THR A 382 15.25 -6.92 13.76
C THR A 382 13.90 -6.46 13.22
N GLY A 383 12.83 -6.60 14.01
CA GLY A 383 11.45 -6.36 13.58
C GLY A 383 10.91 -7.43 12.61
N THR A 384 11.69 -8.45 12.28
CA THR A 384 11.27 -9.51 11.34
C THR A 384 10.22 -10.43 11.95
N ALA A 385 9.33 -10.95 11.11
CA ALA A 385 8.30 -11.88 11.57
C ALA A 385 8.92 -13.24 11.95
N ILE A 386 8.53 -13.76 13.12
CA ILE A 386 8.89 -15.10 13.62
C ILE A 386 7.82 -16.08 13.12
N ARG A 387 8.22 -17.02 12.28
CA ARG A 387 7.30 -17.99 11.65
C ARG A 387 7.94 -19.37 11.62
N ASP A 388 7.08 -20.40 11.69
CA ASP A 388 7.46 -21.79 11.41
C ASP A 388 7.61 -22.03 9.91
#